data_bc1b3c668a7ecf784edb50a9bf2f2280
#
_entry.id   bc1b3c668a7ecf784edb50a9bf2f2280
#
_cell.length_a   1.000
_cell.length_b   1.000
_cell.length_c   1.000
_cell.angle_alpha   90.00
_cell.angle_beta   90.00
_cell.angle_gamma   90.00
#
_symmetry.space_group_name_H-M   'P 1'
#
loop_
_entity.id
_entity.type
_entity.pdbx_description
1 polymer ?
#
loop_
_entity_poly.entity_id
_entity_poly.type
_entity_poly.pdbx_seq_one_letter_code
_entity_poly.pdbx_strand_id
1 'polypeptide(L)'
;MSKLGTQTPTVKASDRIVFELIKGGLTAARREMEAVITRTSMSPFIREKKDFFTAILNRDGELVVSTSLTLAGNLLDSVLKVYPIDTMIDGDVYWYNDPYFTNGAVSHLPDMVFITPVFSDERLVAFVECWGHLWDIGGAVPGSISPTATSVFQEGIMIPPVRIIRNGIRNEEVFRIFIQNTRFPDLLEGDLNSI
;
A
#
# COMPACT_ATOMS: atom_id res chain seq x y z
N MET A 1 3.85 -41.65 33.56
CA MET A 1 3.12 -40.69 32.71
C MET A 1 3.11 -39.34 33.40
N SER A 2 4.08 -38.49 33.08
CA SER A 2 4.23 -37.14 33.66
C SER A 2 3.42 -36.16 32.82
N LYS A 3 2.45 -35.49 33.46
CA LYS A 3 1.68 -34.38 32.82
C LYS A 3 2.60 -33.17 32.73
N LEU A 4 3.09 -32.84 31.53
CA LEU A 4 3.64 -31.53 31.27
C LEU A 4 2.51 -30.50 31.35
N GLY A 5 2.49 -29.77 32.47
CA GLY A 5 1.64 -28.57 32.62
C GLY A 5 2.19 -27.46 31.75
N THR A 6 1.52 -27.14 30.66
CA THR A 6 1.75 -25.93 29.87
C THR A 6 1.32 -24.73 30.73
N GLN A 7 2.28 -24.10 31.42
CA GLN A 7 2.04 -22.80 32.04
C GLN A 7 1.87 -21.76 30.93
N THR A 8 0.66 -21.26 30.75
CA THR A 8 0.40 -20.08 29.93
C THR A 8 1.15 -18.90 30.57
N PRO A 9 2.02 -18.19 29.82
CA PRO A 9 2.75 -17.06 30.39
C PRO A 9 1.77 -15.98 30.83
N THR A 10 1.83 -15.63 32.12
CA THR A 10 1.04 -14.54 32.69
C THR A 10 1.61 -13.22 32.22
N VAL A 11 0.92 -12.54 31.27
CA VAL A 11 1.27 -11.20 30.81
C VAL A 11 1.11 -10.22 31.97
N LYS A 12 2.16 -9.46 32.30
CA LYS A 12 2.14 -8.45 33.37
C LYS A 12 1.12 -7.34 33.04
N ALA A 13 0.49 -6.74 34.06
CA ALA A 13 -0.46 -5.65 33.85
C ALA A 13 0.15 -4.45 33.13
N SER A 14 1.43 -4.13 33.39
CA SER A 14 2.20 -3.11 32.68
C SER A 14 2.28 -3.38 31.18
N ASP A 15 2.50 -4.64 30.79
CA ASP A 15 2.65 -5.03 29.39
C ASP A 15 1.32 -4.92 28.64
N ARG A 16 0.21 -5.19 29.32
CA ARG A 16 -1.15 -4.98 28.75
C ARG A 16 -1.43 -3.49 28.50
N ILE A 17 -1.04 -2.61 29.41
CA ILE A 17 -1.22 -1.17 29.26
C ILE A 17 -0.40 -0.67 28.06
N VAL A 18 0.88 -1.06 27.97
CA VAL A 18 1.76 -0.72 26.84
C VAL A 18 1.19 -1.24 25.54
N PHE A 19 0.72 -2.48 25.50
CA PHE A 19 0.08 -3.07 24.32
C PHE A 19 -1.14 -2.25 23.85
N GLU A 20 -2.04 -1.88 24.75
CA GLU A 20 -3.23 -1.09 24.39
C GLU A 20 -2.87 0.33 23.93
N LEU A 21 -1.83 0.94 24.51
CA LEU A 21 -1.32 2.24 24.05
C LEU A 21 -0.75 2.16 22.63
N ILE A 22 0.09 1.15 22.34
CA ILE A 22 0.66 0.93 20.99
C ILE A 22 -0.46 0.67 19.98
N LYS A 23 -1.37 -0.25 20.29
CA LYS A 23 -2.52 -0.57 19.45
C LYS A 23 -3.39 0.66 19.17
N GLY A 24 -3.65 1.46 20.19
CA GLY A 24 -4.40 2.72 20.08
C GLY A 24 -3.68 3.71 19.16
N GLY A 25 -2.38 3.89 19.34
CA GLY A 25 -1.53 4.76 18.51
C GLY A 25 -1.50 4.34 17.03
N LEU A 26 -1.27 3.04 16.76
CA LEU A 26 -1.26 2.51 15.40
C LEU A 26 -2.64 2.63 14.72
N THR A 27 -3.72 2.38 15.49
CA THR A 27 -5.08 2.57 14.98
C THR A 27 -5.37 4.03 14.64
N ALA A 28 -4.89 4.97 15.48
CA ALA A 28 -5.03 6.40 15.22
C ALA A 28 -4.24 6.83 13.97
N ALA A 29 -2.98 6.39 13.84
CA ALA A 29 -2.14 6.66 12.67
C ALA A 29 -2.81 6.17 11.37
N ARG A 30 -3.32 4.92 11.36
CA ARG A 30 -4.05 4.38 10.21
C ARG A 30 -5.28 5.22 9.86
N ARG A 31 -6.06 5.64 10.86
CA ARG A 31 -7.24 6.50 10.61
C ARG A 31 -6.85 7.88 10.06
N GLU A 32 -5.72 8.40 10.47
CA GLU A 32 -5.19 9.65 9.93
C GLU A 32 -4.78 9.51 8.47
N MET A 33 -4.12 8.40 8.08
CA MET A 33 -3.84 8.08 6.68
C MET A 33 -5.13 8.10 5.85
N GLU A 34 -6.18 7.40 6.28
CA GLU A 34 -7.48 7.38 5.59
C GLU A 34 -8.11 8.78 5.47
N ALA A 35 -8.01 9.57 6.53
CA ALA A 35 -8.55 10.93 6.56
C ALA A 35 -7.79 11.85 5.58
N VAL A 36 -6.47 11.70 5.49
CA VAL A 36 -5.62 12.43 4.53
C VAL A 36 -6.00 12.03 3.12
N ILE A 37 -5.96 10.75 2.77
CA ILE A 37 -6.32 10.23 1.45
C ILE A 37 -7.70 10.74 1.03
N THR A 38 -8.71 10.55 1.89
CA THR A 38 -10.08 11.00 1.61
C THR A 38 -10.20 12.50 1.33
N ARG A 39 -9.46 13.31 2.08
CA ARG A 39 -9.56 14.78 2.02
C ARG A 39 -8.79 15.37 0.85
N THR A 40 -7.68 14.75 0.46
CA THR A 40 -6.74 15.31 -0.53
C THR A 40 -6.88 14.69 -1.91
N SER A 41 -7.43 13.47 -2.03
CA SER A 41 -7.67 12.84 -3.33
C SER A 41 -8.63 13.64 -4.22
N MET A 42 -8.38 13.57 -5.50
CA MET A 42 -9.13 14.31 -6.51
C MET A 42 -10.18 13.43 -7.22
N SER A 43 -9.91 12.13 -7.37
CA SER A 43 -10.84 11.24 -8.04
C SER A 43 -12.06 10.88 -7.19
N PRO A 44 -13.24 10.68 -7.80
CA PRO A 44 -14.44 10.24 -7.09
C PRO A 44 -14.31 8.82 -6.52
N PHE A 45 -13.52 7.94 -7.14
CA PHE A 45 -13.33 6.57 -6.65
C PHE A 45 -12.72 6.56 -5.26
N ILE A 46 -11.62 7.28 -5.07
CA ILE A 46 -10.97 7.36 -3.76
C ILE A 46 -11.78 8.22 -2.80
N ARG A 47 -12.20 9.41 -3.23
CA ARG A 47 -12.81 10.42 -2.35
C ARG A 47 -14.23 10.09 -1.90
N GLU A 48 -15.07 9.60 -2.82
CA GLU A 48 -16.50 9.36 -2.57
C GLU A 48 -16.81 7.88 -2.32
N LYS A 49 -16.25 6.99 -3.15
CA LYS A 49 -16.46 5.53 -3.02
C LYS A 49 -15.60 4.90 -1.93
N LYS A 50 -14.54 5.59 -1.46
CA LYS A 50 -13.56 5.07 -0.50
C LYS A 50 -12.88 3.79 -1.02
N ASP A 51 -12.62 3.76 -2.32
CA ASP A 51 -11.96 2.64 -2.97
C ASP A 51 -10.46 2.74 -2.80
N PHE A 52 -10.03 2.54 -1.57
CA PHE A 52 -8.65 2.52 -1.14
C PHE A 52 -8.49 1.66 0.12
N PHE A 53 -7.26 1.29 0.41
CA PHE A 53 -6.89 0.51 1.56
C PHE A 53 -5.67 1.13 2.25
N THR A 54 -5.60 1.01 3.58
CA THR A 54 -4.43 1.38 4.37
C THR A 54 -4.16 0.32 5.41
N ALA A 55 -2.88 -0.01 5.60
CA ALA A 55 -2.43 -0.96 6.60
C ALA A 55 -1.07 -0.58 7.18
N ILE A 56 -0.81 -1.08 8.37
CA ILE A 56 0.51 -1.09 8.98
C ILE A 56 0.86 -2.54 9.28
N LEU A 57 2.03 -2.97 8.80
CA LEU A 57 2.58 -4.30 9.02
C LEU A 57 3.77 -4.18 9.98
N ASN A 58 4.08 -5.24 10.71
CA ASN A 58 5.33 -5.30 11.47
C ASN A 58 6.53 -5.48 10.51
N ARG A 59 7.74 -5.47 11.06
CA ARG A 59 8.98 -5.63 10.28
C ARG A 59 9.09 -6.97 9.53
N ASP A 60 8.33 -7.97 9.98
CA ASP A 60 8.31 -9.31 9.39
C ASP A 60 7.21 -9.44 8.30
N GLY A 61 6.50 -8.32 8.00
CA GLY A 61 5.44 -8.26 6.99
C GLY A 61 4.08 -8.78 7.47
N GLU A 62 3.91 -9.00 8.77
CA GLU A 62 2.63 -9.44 9.32
C GLU A 62 1.71 -8.24 9.59
N LEU A 63 0.43 -8.39 9.22
CA LEU A 63 -0.57 -7.34 9.39
C LEU A 63 -0.83 -7.04 10.87
N VAL A 64 -0.64 -5.78 11.27
CA VAL A 64 -0.91 -5.31 12.63
C VAL A 64 -2.25 -4.58 12.70
N VAL A 65 -2.49 -3.65 11.78
CA VAL A 65 -3.74 -2.88 11.71
C VAL A 65 -4.05 -2.51 10.25
N SER A 66 -5.33 -2.60 9.86
CA SER A 66 -5.79 -2.25 8.51
C SER A 66 -7.17 -1.61 8.52
N THR A 67 -7.61 -1.12 7.36
CA THR A 67 -9.02 -0.88 7.07
C THR A 67 -9.81 -2.18 7.19
N SER A 68 -11.14 -2.08 7.22
CA SER A 68 -12.01 -3.26 7.28
C SER A 68 -12.06 -4.08 5.98
N LEU A 69 -11.44 -3.60 4.91
CA LEU A 69 -11.37 -4.33 3.65
C LEU A 69 -10.41 -5.52 3.78
N THR A 70 -10.87 -6.70 3.40
CA THR A 70 -10.04 -7.91 3.41
C THR A 70 -9.33 -8.05 2.07
N LEU A 71 -8.00 -8.02 2.08
CA LEU A 71 -7.19 -8.33 0.91
C LEU A 71 -7.00 -9.84 0.74
N ALA A 72 -6.97 -10.27 -0.51
CA ALA A 72 -6.78 -11.68 -0.86
C ALA A 72 -5.31 -12.15 -0.82
N GLY A 73 -4.34 -11.27 -0.52
CA GLY A 73 -2.92 -11.60 -0.54
C GLY A 73 -2.05 -10.59 0.19
N ASN A 74 -0.74 -10.87 0.23
CA ASN A 74 0.27 -10.01 0.81
C ASN A 74 0.89 -9.13 -0.29
N LEU A 75 0.63 -7.82 -0.24
CA LEU A 75 1.12 -6.87 -1.24
C LEU A 75 2.61 -6.57 -1.06
N LEU A 76 3.14 -6.63 0.16
CA LEU A 76 4.56 -6.44 0.44
C LEU A 76 5.44 -7.48 -0.25
N ASP A 77 5.00 -8.75 -0.33
CA ASP A 77 5.77 -9.83 -0.95
C ASP A 77 6.18 -9.52 -2.39
N SER A 78 5.36 -8.76 -3.11
CA SER A 78 5.64 -8.33 -4.49
C SER A 78 6.87 -7.43 -4.55
N VAL A 79 6.99 -6.52 -3.60
CA VAL A 79 8.15 -5.62 -3.47
C VAL A 79 9.38 -6.42 -3.02
N LEU A 80 9.24 -7.30 -2.04
CA LEU A 80 10.36 -8.09 -1.49
C LEU A 80 11.00 -9.05 -2.51
N LYS A 81 10.25 -9.49 -3.52
CA LYS A 81 10.80 -10.31 -4.63
C LYS A 81 11.82 -9.53 -5.48
N VAL A 82 11.72 -8.21 -5.52
CA VAL A 82 12.57 -7.34 -6.35
C VAL A 82 13.56 -6.56 -5.49
N TYR A 83 13.14 -6.12 -4.32
CA TYR A 83 13.91 -5.30 -3.39
C TYR A 83 14.01 -6.01 -2.04
N PRO A 84 15.10 -6.73 -1.75
CA PRO A 84 15.35 -7.32 -0.43
C PRO A 84 15.38 -6.26 0.68
N ILE A 85 14.95 -6.63 1.88
CA ILE A 85 14.84 -5.71 3.04
C ILE A 85 16.14 -4.96 3.33
N ASP A 86 17.28 -5.62 3.21
CA ASP A 86 18.62 -5.05 3.44
C ASP A 86 19.03 -3.97 2.41
N THR A 87 18.28 -3.83 1.32
CA THR A 87 18.47 -2.78 0.31
C THR A 87 17.58 -1.56 0.52
N MET A 88 16.65 -1.63 1.48
CA MET A 88 15.70 -0.57 1.79
C MET A 88 16.31 0.43 2.77
N ILE A 89 15.98 1.70 2.60
CA ILE A 89 16.42 2.79 3.48
C ILE A 89 15.23 3.68 3.86
N ASP A 90 15.42 4.49 4.88
CA ASP A 90 14.43 5.49 5.28
C ASP A 90 14.13 6.46 4.14
N GLY A 91 12.86 6.83 3.98
CA GLY A 91 12.38 7.69 2.89
C GLY A 91 12.25 6.99 1.53
N ASP A 92 12.39 5.65 1.45
CA ASP A 92 12.02 4.90 0.25
C ASP A 92 10.50 4.74 0.16
N VAL A 93 9.97 4.79 -1.07
CA VAL A 93 8.60 4.37 -1.39
C VAL A 93 8.64 3.49 -2.65
N TYR A 94 7.95 2.39 -2.58
CA TYR A 94 7.77 1.45 -3.68
C TYR A 94 6.35 1.50 -4.17
N TRP A 95 6.13 1.45 -5.50
CA TRP A 95 4.81 1.36 -6.07
C TRP A 95 4.73 0.30 -7.15
N TYR A 96 3.54 -0.19 -7.43
CA TYR A 96 3.23 -1.10 -8.54
C TYR A 96 1.73 -1.29 -8.67
N ASN A 97 1.28 -1.79 -9.82
CA ASN A 97 -0.10 -2.20 -10.06
C ASN A 97 -0.18 -3.51 -10.87
N ASP A 98 0.93 -4.22 -11.05
CA ASP A 98 0.99 -5.46 -11.83
C ASP A 98 0.31 -6.62 -11.07
N PRO A 99 -0.85 -7.14 -11.55
CA PRO A 99 -1.59 -8.20 -10.88
C PRO A 99 -0.84 -9.55 -10.87
N TYR A 100 0.07 -9.76 -11.80
CA TYR A 100 0.85 -11.00 -11.88
C TYR A 100 1.92 -11.11 -10.79
N PHE A 101 2.40 -9.99 -10.26
CA PHE A 101 3.30 -9.99 -9.11
C PHE A 101 2.58 -10.32 -7.80
N THR A 102 1.30 -10.01 -7.69
CA THR A 102 0.52 -10.09 -6.45
C THR A 102 -0.15 -11.45 -6.22
N ASN A 103 -0.04 -12.38 -7.16
CA ASN A 103 -0.83 -13.63 -7.16
C ASN A 103 -2.35 -13.37 -7.03
N GLY A 104 -2.83 -12.26 -7.62
CA GLY A 104 -4.23 -11.87 -7.63
C GLY A 104 -4.68 -11.01 -6.43
N ALA A 105 -3.78 -10.54 -5.58
CA ALA A 105 -4.12 -9.59 -4.51
C ALA A 105 -4.52 -8.21 -5.07
N VAL A 106 -3.92 -7.80 -6.19
CA VAL A 106 -4.43 -6.73 -7.08
C VAL A 106 -5.12 -7.41 -8.24
N SER A 107 -6.36 -7.05 -8.52
CA SER A 107 -7.18 -7.74 -9.53
C SER A 107 -7.31 -6.99 -10.85
N HIS A 108 -7.03 -5.69 -10.87
CA HIS A 108 -7.05 -4.83 -12.05
C HIS A 108 -6.03 -3.67 -11.92
N LEU A 109 -5.60 -3.14 -13.08
CA LEU A 109 -4.50 -2.16 -13.12
C LEU A 109 -4.79 -0.81 -12.45
N PRO A 110 -6.04 -0.30 -12.34
CA PRO A 110 -6.29 0.95 -11.62
C PRO A 110 -5.90 0.95 -10.15
N ASP A 111 -5.78 -0.21 -9.50
CA ASP A 111 -5.37 -0.30 -8.10
C ASP A 111 -3.85 -0.13 -7.97
N MET A 112 -3.39 1.09 -7.70
CA MET A 112 -1.98 1.38 -7.46
C MET A 112 -1.61 1.14 -6.00
N VAL A 113 -0.66 0.25 -5.79
CA VAL A 113 -0.13 -0.12 -4.47
C VAL A 113 1.10 0.70 -4.13
N PHE A 114 1.18 1.15 -2.88
CA PHE A 114 2.34 1.84 -2.30
C PHE A 114 2.80 1.11 -1.05
N ILE A 115 4.10 0.89 -0.95
CA ILE A 115 4.75 0.28 0.21
C ILE A 115 5.88 1.21 0.67
N THR A 116 5.85 1.55 1.96
CA THR A 116 6.85 2.42 2.59
C THR A 116 7.45 1.69 3.80
N PRO A 117 8.75 1.41 3.82
CA PRO A 117 9.43 0.93 5.01
C PRO A 117 9.56 2.05 6.05
N VAL A 118 9.30 1.74 7.30
CA VAL A 118 9.38 2.68 8.43
C VAL A 118 10.57 2.32 9.29
N PHE A 119 11.46 3.29 9.49
CA PHE A 119 12.66 3.14 10.29
C PHE A 119 12.59 3.93 11.60
N SER A 120 13.19 3.40 12.66
CA SER A 120 13.46 4.08 13.91
C SER A 120 14.91 3.79 14.31
N ASP A 121 15.71 4.84 14.51
CA ASP A 121 17.14 4.71 14.81
C ASP A 121 17.86 3.73 13.86
N GLU A 122 17.70 3.94 12.55
CA GLU A 122 18.28 3.15 11.45
C GLU A 122 17.80 1.67 11.40
N ARG A 123 16.84 1.30 12.24
CA ARG A 123 16.27 -0.06 12.24
C ARG A 123 14.89 -0.06 11.59
N LEU A 124 14.67 -0.98 10.66
CA LEU A 124 13.34 -1.25 10.14
C LEU A 124 12.43 -1.75 11.27
N VAL A 125 11.31 -1.06 11.50
CA VAL A 125 10.34 -1.40 12.56
C VAL A 125 8.98 -1.80 12.03
N ALA A 126 8.60 -1.31 10.84
CA ALA A 126 7.29 -1.56 10.25
C ALA A 126 7.32 -1.32 8.73
N PHE A 127 6.21 -1.69 8.09
CA PHE A 127 5.87 -1.20 6.75
C PHE A 127 4.50 -0.52 6.80
N VAL A 128 4.36 0.54 6.03
CA VAL A 128 3.06 1.13 5.70
C VAL A 128 2.69 0.65 4.30
N GLU A 129 1.47 0.19 4.17
CA GLU A 129 0.90 -0.28 2.92
C GLU A 129 -0.38 0.50 2.64
N CYS A 130 -0.51 1.03 1.45
CA CYS A 130 -1.77 1.55 0.95
C CYS A 130 -1.94 1.26 -0.53
N TRP A 131 -3.17 1.24 -0.99
CA TRP A 131 -3.51 1.31 -2.39
C TRP A 131 -4.76 2.17 -2.59
N GLY A 132 -4.91 2.68 -3.80
CA GLY A 132 -6.09 3.42 -4.20
C GLY A 132 -6.43 3.16 -5.65
N HIS A 133 -7.74 3.12 -5.94
CA HIS A 133 -8.26 2.98 -7.27
C HIS A 133 -8.15 4.29 -8.03
N LEU A 134 -7.13 4.41 -8.88
CA LEU A 134 -6.88 5.59 -9.70
C LEU A 134 -7.95 5.71 -10.80
N TRP A 135 -8.40 6.94 -11.10
CA TRP A 135 -9.46 7.17 -12.07
C TRP A 135 -9.12 6.72 -13.48
N ASP A 136 -7.99 7.17 -14.02
CA ASP A 136 -7.58 6.87 -15.40
C ASP A 136 -6.07 6.68 -15.46
N ILE A 137 -5.65 5.49 -15.88
CA ILE A 137 -4.26 5.13 -16.10
C ILE A 137 -4.02 4.74 -17.57
N GLY A 138 -4.84 5.26 -18.49
CA GLY A 138 -4.82 4.92 -19.91
C GLY A 138 -5.78 3.79 -20.27
N GLY A 139 -5.40 2.97 -21.23
CA GLY A 139 -6.22 1.84 -21.67
C GLY A 139 -7.28 2.18 -22.73
N ALA A 140 -8.18 1.23 -22.96
CA ALA A 140 -9.10 1.28 -24.09
C ALA A 140 -10.25 2.29 -23.92
N VAL A 141 -10.62 2.61 -22.68
CA VAL A 141 -11.74 3.51 -22.37
C VAL A 141 -11.33 4.54 -21.32
N PRO A 142 -11.94 5.74 -21.33
CA PRO A 142 -11.76 6.71 -20.25
C PRO A 142 -12.16 6.11 -18.90
N GLY A 143 -11.36 6.37 -17.85
CA GLY A 143 -11.57 5.82 -16.52
C GLY A 143 -10.98 4.43 -16.32
N SER A 144 -10.34 3.84 -17.35
CA SER A 144 -9.61 2.56 -17.30
C SER A 144 -10.42 1.31 -16.89
N ILE A 145 -11.74 1.44 -16.70
CA ILE A 145 -12.62 0.32 -16.39
C ILE A 145 -13.45 -0.02 -17.63
N SER A 146 -13.03 -1.03 -18.39
CA SER A 146 -13.75 -1.51 -19.56
C SER A 146 -14.49 -2.81 -19.24
N PRO A 147 -15.84 -2.82 -19.29
CA PRO A 147 -16.62 -4.05 -19.04
C PRO A 147 -16.43 -5.11 -20.12
N THR A 148 -15.85 -4.74 -21.26
CA THR A 148 -15.59 -5.62 -22.40
C THR A 148 -14.11 -5.93 -22.62
N ALA A 149 -13.25 -5.57 -21.66
CA ALA A 149 -11.83 -5.89 -21.74
C ALA A 149 -11.59 -7.40 -21.79
N THR A 150 -10.78 -7.83 -22.75
CA THR A 150 -10.36 -9.22 -22.93
C THR A 150 -8.88 -9.43 -22.67
N SER A 151 -8.16 -8.35 -22.37
CA SER A 151 -6.73 -8.33 -22.08
C SER A 151 -6.43 -7.25 -21.04
N VAL A 152 -5.51 -7.54 -20.12
CA VAL A 152 -5.03 -6.59 -19.11
C VAL A 152 -4.47 -5.29 -19.73
N PHE A 153 -3.86 -5.35 -20.91
CA PHE A 153 -3.35 -4.18 -21.62
C PHE A 153 -4.43 -3.18 -22.05
N GLN A 154 -5.70 -3.57 -22.01
CA GLN A 154 -6.83 -2.67 -22.28
C GLN A 154 -7.23 -1.85 -21.03
N GLU A 155 -6.73 -2.20 -19.87
CA GLU A 155 -7.01 -1.50 -18.60
C GLU A 155 -6.10 -0.30 -18.36
N GLY A 156 -4.94 -0.24 -19.03
CA GLY A 156 -4.01 0.88 -18.91
C GLY A 156 -2.55 0.46 -18.76
N ILE A 157 -1.76 1.37 -18.19
CA ILE A 157 -0.34 1.13 -17.96
C ILE A 157 -0.13 0.17 -16.80
N MET A 158 0.68 -0.86 -17.00
CA MET A 158 1.08 -1.83 -16.00
C MET A 158 2.50 -1.53 -15.52
N ILE A 159 2.66 -1.35 -14.21
CA ILE A 159 3.91 -1.01 -13.55
C ILE A 159 4.31 -2.18 -12.63
N PRO A 160 5.47 -2.82 -12.86
CA PRO A 160 6.01 -3.79 -11.89
C PRO A 160 6.48 -3.08 -10.61
N PRO A 161 6.88 -3.80 -9.55
CA PRO A 161 7.45 -3.16 -8.37
C PRO A 161 8.63 -2.25 -8.73
N VAL A 162 8.49 -0.95 -8.48
CA VAL A 162 9.48 0.10 -8.75
C VAL A 162 9.68 0.93 -7.50
N ARG A 163 10.92 1.26 -7.15
CA ARG A 163 11.24 2.27 -6.16
C ARG A 163 10.98 3.65 -6.76
N ILE A 164 9.79 4.21 -6.49
CA ILE A 164 9.38 5.51 -7.05
C ILE A 164 9.99 6.68 -6.27
N ILE A 165 10.22 6.50 -4.97
CA ILE A 165 10.95 7.47 -4.15
C ILE A 165 12.14 6.74 -3.54
N ARG A 166 13.33 7.36 -3.61
CA ARG A 166 14.53 6.88 -2.97
C ARG A 166 15.08 7.95 -2.02
N ASN A 167 15.14 7.64 -0.73
CA ASN A 167 15.63 8.59 0.28
C ASN A 167 14.94 9.97 0.15
N GLY A 168 13.61 9.98 0.02
CA GLY A 168 12.82 11.20 -0.14
C GLY A 168 12.87 11.87 -1.52
N ILE A 169 13.62 11.32 -2.48
CA ILE A 169 13.77 11.89 -3.83
C ILE A 169 12.95 11.05 -4.83
N ARG A 170 11.96 11.69 -5.47
CA ARG A 170 11.10 11.03 -6.47
C ARG A 170 11.86 10.72 -7.76
N ASN A 171 11.61 9.56 -8.34
CA ASN A 171 12.05 9.20 -9.67
C ASN A 171 11.17 9.88 -10.72
N GLU A 172 11.57 11.09 -11.12
CA GLU A 172 10.81 11.93 -12.05
C GLU A 172 10.66 11.31 -13.45
N GLU A 173 11.55 10.42 -13.87
CA GLU A 173 11.47 9.78 -15.18
C GLU A 173 10.32 8.77 -15.20
N VAL A 174 10.27 7.89 -14.23
CA VAL A 174 9.18 6.91 -14.08
C VAL A 174 7.85 7.60 -13.85
N PHE A 175 7.83 8.63 -12.99
CA PHE A 175 6.62 9.40 -12.69
C PHE A 175 6.06 10.04 -13.97
N ARG A 176 6.89 10.71 -14.77
CA ARG A 176 6.47 11.33 -16.04
C ARG A 176 5.96 10.32 -17.06
N ILE A 177 6.58 9.15 -17.15
CA ILE A 177 6.09 8.07 -18.03
C ILE A 177 4.68 7.68 -17.60
N PHE A 178 4.43 7.52 -16.32
CA PHE A 178 3.11 7.14 -15.81
C PHE A 178 2.06 8.22 -16.08
N ILE A 179 2.35 9.48 -15.72
CA ILE A 179 1.45 10.63 -15.94
C ILE A 179 1.15 10.85 -17.43
N GLN A 180 2.09 10.58 -18.32
CA GLN A 180 1.89 10.74 -19.76
C GLN A 180 0.85 9.77 -20.34
N ASN A 181 0.55 8.67 -19.64
CA ASN A 181 -0.38 7.65 -20.11
C ASN A 181 -1.84 7.85 -19.67
N THR A 182 -2.11 8.83 -18.81
CA THR A 182 -3.48 9.18 -18.41
C THR A 182 -4.09 10.24 -19.33
N ARG A 183 -5.44 10.27 -19.38
CA ARG A 183 -6.20 11.34 -20.01
C ARG A 183 -6.41 12.55 -19.11
N PHE A 184 -6.18 12.36 -17.78
CA PHE A 184 -6.45 13.36 -16.73
C PHE A 184 -5.21 13.52 -15.83
N PRO A 185 -4.10 14.08 -16.34
CA PRO A 185 -2.82 14.13 -15.62
C PRO A 185 -2.90 14.84 -14.27
N ASP A 186 -3.57 15.99 -14.20
CA ASP A 186 -3.67 16.77 -12.95
C ASP A 186 -4.45 16.00 -11.86
N LEU A 187 -5.49 15.28 -12.25
CA LEU A 187 -6.30 14.48 -11.33
C LEU A 187 -5.50 13.28 -10.83
N LEU A 188 -4.81 12.60 -11.74
CA LEU A 188 -3.97 11.44 -11.40
C LEU A 188 -2.80 11.85 -10.49
N GLU A 189 -2.12 12.96 -10.79
CA GLU A 189 -1.05 13.49 -9.93
C GLU A 189 -1.58 13.86 -8.54
N GLY A 190 -2.77 14.45 -8.46
CA GLY A 190 -3.44 14.75 -7.19
C GLY A 190 -3.71 13.48 -6.36
N ASP A 191 -4.19 12.41 -6.98
CA ASP A 191 -4.42 11.12 -6.29
C ASP A 191 -3.11 10.47 -5.85
N LEU A 192 -2.08 10.44 -6.70
CA LEU A 192 -0.76 9.89 -6.37
C LEU A 192 -0.07 10.64 -5.21
N ASN A 193 -0.30 11.95 -5.09
CA ASN A 193 0.22 12.75 -3.99
C ASN A 193 -0.62 12.59 -2.69
N SER A 194 -1.78 11.98 -2.77
CA SER A 194 -2.70 11.78 -1.65
C SER A 194 -2.50 10.44 -0.96
N ILE A 195 -2.04 9.44 -1.70
CA ILE A 195 -1.75 8.10 -1.25
C ILE A 195 -0.32 8.02 -0.73
#